data_4e0b79e64e84a3394123b39d79b88246
#
_entry.id   4e0b79e64e84a3394123b39d79b88246
#
_cell.length_a   1.000
_cell.length_b   1.000
_cell.length_c   1.000
_cell.angle_alpha   90.00
_cell.angle_beta   90.00
_cell.angle_gamma   90.00
#
_symmetry.space_group_name_H-M   'P 1'
#
loop_
_entity.id
_entity.type
_entity.pdbx_description
1 polymer ?
#
loop_
_entity_poly.entity_id
_entity_poly.type
_entity_poly.pdbx_seq_one_letter_code
_entity_poly.pdbx_strand_id
1 'polypeptide(L)'
;MKISCNWLKDYCKHDLSAEKLAEGLTNAGLVVDTINPVEDDFCLEVEVTSNRPDCLGFVGVAREVATIVRGKLDIPDVDYDTTDENINDITSVTIEDNELCRRYTARVIKDVKIGPSPEWLQRKISSIGLRPVNNIVDITNYVLM
;
A
#
# COMPACT_ATOMS: atom_id res chain seq x y z
N MET A 1 -7.94 9.51 -3.25
CA MET A 1 -6.82 8.71 -2.69
C MET A 1 -5.50 9.43 -2.97
N LYS A 2 -4.55 9.39 -2.04
CA LYS A 2 -3.22 9.99 -2.23
C LYS A 2 -2.20 8.96 -2.69
N ILE A 3 -1.49 9.24 -3.78
CA ILE A 3 -0.54 8.34 -4.43
C ILE A 3 0.80 9.05 -4.60
N SER A 4 1.87 8.52 -4.00
CA SER A 4 3.24 8.94 -4.25
C SER A 4 3.74 8.36 -5.58
N CYS A 5 4.30 9.20 -6.44
CA CYS A 5 4.85 8.77 -7.73
C CYS A 5 6.06 7.84 -7.53
N ASN A 6 6.92 8.13 -6.55
CA ASN A 6 8.09 7.30 -6.28
C ASN A 6 7.70 5.95 -5.66
N TRP A 7 6.76 5.93 -4.71
CA TRP A 7 6.28 4.68 -4.12
C TRP A 7 5.59 3.79 -5.17
N LEU A 8 4.84 4.39 -6.10
CA LEU A 8 4.18 3.65 -7.18
C LEU A 8 5.16 2.88 -8.07
N LYS A 9 6.39 3.39 -8.24
CA LYS A 9 7.46 2.71 -9.01
C LYS A 9 7.94 1.40 -8.41
N ASP A 10 7.65 1.12 -7.13
CA ASP A 10 7.94 -0.19 -6.53
C ASP A 10 7.08 -1.30 -7.16
N TYR A 11 5.88 -0.95 -7.61
CA TYR A 11 4.93 -1.89 -8.19
C TYR A 11 4.90 -1.86 -9.72
N CYS A 12 5.31 -0.75 -10.33
CA CYS A 12 5.36 -0.63 -11.78
C CYS A 12 6.48 0.34 -12.20
N LYS A 13 7.50 -0.18 -12.87
CA LYS A 13 8.61 0.64 -13.40
C LYS A 13 8.12 1.49 -14.56
N HIS A 14 8.34 2.80 -14.48
CA HIS A 14 8.03 3.75 -15.55
C HIS A 14 8.89 5.03 -15.43
N ASP A 15 9.05 5.73 -16.55
CA ASP A 15 9.79 6.99 -16.65
C ASP A 15 8.87 8.20 -16.91
N LEU A 16 7.56 8.05 -16.62
CA LEU A 16 6.62 9.16 -16.79
C LEU A 16 6.87 10.24 -15.72
N SER A 17 6.78 11.51 -16.15
CA SER A 17 6.67 12.62 -15.20
C SER A 17 5.34 12.57 -14.44
N ALA A 18 5.23 13.31 -13.33
CA ALA A 18 4.00 13.35 -12.53
C ALA A 18 2.80 13.84 -13.37
N GLU A 19 3.01 14.82 -14.26
CA GLU A 19 1.98 15.35 -15.15
C GLU A 19 1.50 14.31 -16.17
N LYS A 20 2.44 13.58 -16.81
CA LYS A 20 2.10 12.52 -17.76
C LYS A 20 1.43 11.34 -17.09
N LEU A 21 1.84 11.02 -15.87
CA LEU A 21 1.19 9.98 -15.07
C LEU A 21 -0.24 10.39 -14.71
N ALA A 22 -0.45 11.63 -14.27
CA ALA A 22 -1.76 12.17 -13.96
C ALA A 22 -2.69 12.20 -15.18
N GLU A 23 -2.16 12.64 -16.34
CA GLU A 23 -2.90 12.62 -17.61
C GLU A 23 -3.30 11.19 -18.00
N GLY A 24 -2.36 10.25 -17.91
CA GLY A 24 -2.61 8.84 -18.24
C GLY A 24 -3.68 8.21 -17.34
N LEU A 25 -3.60 8.44 -16.03
CA LEU A 25 -4.60 7.96 -15.07
C LEU A 25 -5.98 8.57 -15.33
N THR A 26 -6.04 9.88 -15.56
CA THR A 26 -7.29 10.59 -15.88
C THR A 26 -7.92 10.04 -17.16
N ASN A 27 -7.14 9.82 -18.21
CA ASN A 27 -7.62 9.23 -19.47
C ASN A 27 -8.07 7.77 -19.30
N ALA A 28 -7.54 7.05 -18.31
CA ALA A 28 -7.97 5.71 -17.95
C ALA A 28 -9.20 5.68 -17.01
N GLY A 29 -9.74 6.85 -16.63
CA GLY A 29 -10.93 6.98 -15.79
C GLY A 29 -10.66 7.13 -14.29
N LEU A 30 -9.39 7.36 -13.90
CA LEU A 30 -9.00 7.72 -12.53
C LEU A 30 -8.59 9.20 -12.51
N VAL A 31 -9.55 10.08 -12.26
CA VAL A 31 -9.31 11.53 -12.29
C VAL A 31 -8.27 11.93 -11.26
N VAL A 32 -7.26 12.67 -11.68
CA VAL A 32 -6.26 13.25 -10.79
C VAL A 32 -6.59 14.72 -10.58
N ASP A 33 -7.00 15.07 -9.37
CA ASP A 33 -7.43 16.43 -9.01
C ASP A 33 -6.25 17.37 -8.84
N THR A 34 -5.20 16.92 -8.14
CA THR A 34 -4.03 17.74 -7.83
C THR A 34 -2.73 16.94 -7.91
N ILE A 35 -1.65 17.66 -8.22
CA ILE A 35 -0.27 17.19 -8.20
C ILE A 35 0.49 18.05 -7.20
N ASN A 36 0.83 17.48 -6.04
CA ASN A 36 1.47 18.22 -4.96
C ASN A 36 2.94 17.80 -4.84
N PRO A 37 3.91 18.72 -4.91
CA PRO A 37 5.30 18.39 -4.64
C PRO A 37 5.49 18.05 -3.16
N VAL A 38 6.24 16.97 -2.87
CA VAL A 38 6.59 16.52 -1.53
C VAL A 38 8.04 16.11 -1.53
N GLU A 39 8.94 16.94 -0.98
CA GLU A 39 10.39 16.73 -1.00
C GLU A 39 10.91 16.48 -2.43
N ASP A 40 11.44 15.27 -2.69
CA ASP A 40 11.95 14.81 -3.99
C ASP A 40 10.93 13.97 -4.78
N ASP A 41 9.65 14.03 -4.39
CA ASP A 41 8.54 13.25 -4.94
C ASP A 41 7.35 14.14 -5.32
N PHE A 42 6.34 13.55 -5.93
CA PHE A 42 5.02 14.15 -6.17
C PHE A 42 3.93 13.24 -5.61
N CYS A 43 2.98 13.86 -4.90
CA CYS A 43 1.78 13.20 -4.42
C CYS A 43 0.59 13.58 -5.30
N LEU A 44 -0.01 12.59 -5.96
CA LEU A 44 -1.23 12.75 -6.74
C LEU A 44 -2.45 12.56 -5.85
N GLU A 45 -3.44 13.44 -5.94
CA GLU A 45 -4.77 13.20 -5.39
C GLU A 45 -5.66 12.61 -6.47
N VAL A 46 -5.97 11.32 -6.31
CA VAL A 46 -6.75 10.52 -7.26
C VAL A 46 -8.17 10.35 -6.74
N GLU A 47 -9.17 10.75 -7.53
CA GLU A 47 -10.56 10.45 -7.25
C GLU A 47 -10.84 8.99 -7.62
N VAL A 48 -11.22 8.19 -6.62
CA VAL A 48 -11.59 6.79 -6.82
C VAL A 48 -13.09 6.66 -6.68
N THR A 49 -13.75 6.35 -7.79
CA THR A 49 -15.20 6.16 -7.83
C THR A 49 -15.63 4.86 -7.14
N SER A 50 -16.87 4.78 -6.68
CA SER A 50 -17.39 3.65 -5.90
C SER A 50 -17.39 2.31 -6.65
N ASN A 51 -17.33 2.33 -7.98
CA ASN A 51 -17.22 1.14 -8.83
C ASN A 51 -15.77 0.69 -9.08
N ARG A 52 -14.77 1.41 -8.54
CA ARG A 52 -13.35 1.10 -8.67
C ARG A 52 -12.68 0.88 -7.30
N PRO A 53 -13.24 0.04 -6.40
CA PRO A 53 -12.63 -0.24 -5.10
C PRO A 53 -11.24 -0.88 -5.19
N ASP A 54 -10.92 -1.50 -6.33
CA ASP A 54 -9.60 -2.03 -6.65
C ASP A 54 -8.50 -0.96 -6.63
N CYS A 55 -8.84 0.30 -6.91
CA CYS A 55 -7.91 1.44 -6.93
C CYS A 55 -7.82 2.19 -5.59
N LEU A 56 -8.36 1.64 -4.50
CA LEU A 56 -8.20 2.18 -3.14
C LEU A 56 -6.83 1.81 -2.51
N GLY A 57 -5.90 1.22 -3.26
CA GLY A 57 -4.55 0.88 -2.84
C GLY A 57 -3.55 1.00 -3.99
N PHE A 58 -2.25 1.09 -3.64
CA PHE A 58 -1.16 1.26 -4.61
C PHE A 58 -1.13 0.17 -5.68
N VAL A 59 -1.38 -1.09 -5.29
CA VAL A 59 -1.36 -2.23 -6.23
C VAL A 59 -2.41 -2.07 -7.34
N GLY A 60 -3.62 -1.60 -6.99
CA GLY A 60 -4.68 -1.36 -7.97
C GLY A 60 -4.33 -0.24 -8.95
N VAL A 61 -3.86 0.89 -8.42
CA VAL A 61 -3.41 2.01 -9.27
C VAL A 61 -2.19 1.62 -10.11
N ALA A 62 -1.24 0.86 -9.55
CA ALA A 62 -0.09 0.36 -10.31
C ALA A 62 -0.48 -0.56 -11.48
N ARG A 63 -1.57 -1.31 -11.34
CA ARG A 63 -2.12 -2.14 -12.44
C ARG A 63 -2.61 -1.27 -13.60
N GLU A 64 -3.27 -0.15 -13.29
CA GLU A 64 -3.66 0.82 -14.31
C GLU A 64 -2.43 1.45 -14.99
N VAL A 65 -1.44 1.87 -14.19
CA VAL A 65 -0.19 2.42 -14.73
C VAL A 65 0.53 1.40 -15.61
N ALA A 66 0.61 0.14 -15.20
CA ALA A 66 1.21 -0.92 -16.02
C ALA A 66 0.51 -1.08 -17.38
N THR A 67 -0.82 -0.91 -17.41
CA THR A 67 -1.59 -0.90 -18.67
C THR A 67 -1.27 0.32 -19.52
N ILE A 68 -1.20 1.51 -18.92
CA ILE A 68 -0.90 2.78 -19.61
C ILE A 68 0.49 2.72 -20.26
N VAL A 69 1.50 2.24 -19.54
CA VAL A 69 2.88 2.18 -20.04
C VAL A 69 3.20 0.89 -20.81
N ARG A 70 2.23 -0.02 -20.93
CA ARG A 70 2.41 -1.38 -21.47
C ARG A 70 3.56 -2.13 -20.78
N GLY A 71 3.69 -1.88 -19.49
CA GLY A 71 4.70 -2.45 -18.61
C GLY A 71 4.19 -3.66 -17.84
N LYS A 72 4.93 -4.02 -16.79
CA LYS A 72 4.61 -5.15 -15.91
C LYS A 72 4.26 -4.64 -14.52
N LEU A 73 3.27 -5.28 -13.91
CA LEU A 73 3.00 -5.12 -12.48
C LEU A 73 3.94 -6.05 -11.69
N ASP A 74 4.76 -5.46 -10.82
CA ASP A 74 5.66 -6.18 -9.92
C ASP A 74 5.07 -6.14 -8.51
N ILE A 75 4.55 -7.27 -8.03
CA ILE A 75 4.09 -7.41 -6.65
C ILE A 75 5.28 -7.92 -5.83
N PRO A 76 5.62 -7.27 -4.71
CA PRO A 76 6.72 -7.71 -3.86
C PRO A 76 6.52 -9.15 -3.40
N ASP A 77 7.60 -9.91 -3.37
CA ASP A 77 7.63 -11.21 -2.73
C ASP A 77 7.45 -11.04 -1.22
N VAL A 78 6.65 -11.92 -0.63
CA VAL A 78 6.31 -11.89 0.80
C VAL A 78 6.77 -13.15 1.53
N ASP A 79 7.80 -13.79 1.03
CA ASP A 79 8.42 -14.93 1.71
C ASP A 79 9.01 -14.49 3.07
N TYR A 80 8.79 -15.31 4.07
CA TYR A 80 9.31 -15.11 5.41
C TYR A 80 9.55 -16.47 6.08
N ASP A 81 10.55 -16.50 6.94
CA ASP A 81 10.86 -17.66 7.75
C ASP A 81 9.84 -17.83 8.88
N THR A 82 9.44 -19.06 9.11
CA THR A 82 8.60 -19.44 10.26
C THR A 82 9.47 -20.15 11.31
N THR A 83 9.07 -20.06 12.58
CA THR A 83 9.67 -20.86 13.65
C THR A 83 9.07 -22.26 13.67
N ASP A 84 9.75 -23.21 14.32
CA ASP A 84 9.27 -24.57 14.53
C ASP A 84 8.19 -24.68 15.63
N GLU A 85 7.87 -23.58 16.30
CA GLU A 85 6.87 -23.55 17.35
C GLU A 85 5.46 -23.76 16.79
N ASN A 86 4.70 -24.64 17.42
CA ASN A 86 3.32 -24.87 17.02
C ASN A 86 2.44 -23.69 17.47
N ILE A 87 1.75 -23.07 16.52
CA ILE A 87 0.89 -21.91 16.80
C ILE A 87 -0.23 -22.24 17.82
N ASN A 88 -0.71 -23.47 17.86
CA ASN A 88 -1.77 -23.89 18.78
C ASN A 88 -1.33 -23.89 20.26
N ASP A 89 -0.01 -23.92 20.51
CA ASP A 89 0.55 -23.83 21.87
C ASP A 89 0.67 -22.37 22.35
N ILE A 90 0.52 -21.40 21.43
CA ILE A 90 0.70 -19.97 21.68
C ILE A 90 -0.64 -19.25 21.74
N THR A 91 -1.54 -19.53 20.81
CA THR A 91 -2.83 -18.83 20.69
C THR A 91 -3.88 -19.70 20.01
N SER A 92 -5.14 -19.28 20.14
CA SER A 92 -6.26 -19.88 19.42
C SER A 92 -7.20 -18.80 18.90
N VAL A 93 -7.94 -19.12 17.84
CA VAL A 93 -8.98 -18.26 17.29
C VAL A 93 -10.30 -19.03 17.29
N THR A 94 -11.33 -18.47 17.91
CA THR A 94 -12.69 -18.99 17.88
C THR A 94 -13.59 -17.99 17.18
N ILE A 95 -14.34 -18.44 16.17
CA ILE A 95 -15.36 -17.63 15.51
C ILE A 95 -16.71 -17.99 16.14
N GLU A 96 -17.31 -17.06 16.88
CA GLU A 96 -18.59 -17.27 17.55
C GLU A 96 -19.76 -17.20 16.57
N ASP A 97 -19.68 -16.36 15.54
CA ASP A 97 -20.69 -16.18 14.52
C ASP A 97 -20.09 -16.38 13.11
N ASN A 98 -20.38 -17.55 12.54
CA ASN A 98 -19.89 -17.92 11.20
C ASN A 98 -20.63 -17.24 10.03
N GLU A 99 -21.79 -16.62 10.27
CA GLU A 99 -22.51 -15.87 9.24
C GLU A 99 -21.90 -14.47 9.05
N LEU A 100 -21.58 -13.80 10.16
CA LEU A 100 -20.97 -12.47 10.16
C LEU A 100 -19.46 -12.52 9.91
N CYS A 101 -18.76 -13.52 10.45
CA CYS A 101 -17.33 -13.71 10.25
C CYS A 101 -17.03 -15.10 9.68
N ARG A 102 -16.96 -15.22 8.38
CA ARG A 102 -16.74 -16.51 7.69
C ARG A 102 -15.32 -17.03 7.81
N ARG A 103 -14.35 -16.15 8.02
CA ARG A 103 -12.93 -16.50 8.13
C ARG A 103 -12.18 -15.44 8.92
N TYR A 104 -11.37 -15.88 9.87
CA TYR A 104 -10.40 -15.05 10.57
C TYR A 104 -9.03 -15.72 10.52
N THR A 105 -7.99 -14.96 10.19
CA THR A 105 -6.61 -15.43 10.17
C THR A 105 -5.77 -14.59 11.11
N ALA A 106 -4.86 -15.21 11.84
CA ALA A 106 -3.95 -14.53 12.75
C ALA A 106 -2.53 -15.08 12.58
N ARG A 107 -1.54 -14.22 12.87
CA ARG A 107 -0.14 -14.59 13.01
C ARG A 107 0.42 -14.01 14.29
N VAL A 108 1.34 -14.72 14.91
CA VAL A 108 2.04 -14.27 16.11
C VAL A 108 3.46 -13.88 15.71
N ILE A 109 3.86 -12.69 16.08
CA ILE A 109 5.23 -12.20 15.94
C ILE A 109 5.77 -11.94 17.33
N LYS A 110 6.87 -12.60 17.71
CA LYS A 110 7.47 -12.49 19.03
C LYS A 110 8.57 -11.42 19.07
N ASP A 111 8.92 -11.01 20.28
CA ASP A 111 10.05 -10.11 20.56
C ASP A 111 10.01 -8.76 19.84
N VAL A 112 8.80 -8.30 19.53
CA VAL A 112 8.59 -7.01 18.86
C VAL A 112 8.97 -5.88 19.79
N LYS A 113 9.87 -5.01 19.33
CA LYS A 113 10.25 -3.76 20.01
C LYS A 113 9.59 -2.59 19.31
N ILE A 114 8.72 -1.89 20.02
CA ILE A 114 8.10 -0.66 19.51
C ILE A 114 9.15 0.44 19.52
N GLY A 115 9.28 1.13 18.38
CA GLY A 115 10.23 2.21 18.19
C GLY A 115 9.93 3.01 16.92
N PRO A 116 10.76 4.00 16.58
CA PRO A 116 10.63 4.72 15.32
C PRO A 116 10.70 3.77 14.13
N SER A 117 9.89 4.03 13.12
CA SER A 117 9.96 3.31 11.85
C SER A 117 11.31 3.53 11.16
N PRO A 118 11.79 2.58 10.35
CA PRO A 118 12.94 2.84 9.49
C PRO A 118 12.66 3.98 8.52
N GLU A 119 13.68 4.70 8.11
CA GLU A 119 13.59 5.93 7.33
C GLU A 119 12.79 5.74 6.02
N TRP A 120 13.02 4.62 5.32
CA TRP A 120 12.28 4.31 4.10
C TRP A 120 10.76 4.25 4.30
N LEU A 121 10.31 3.70 5.43
CA LEU A 121 8.89 3.60 5.76
C LEU A 121 8.31 4.96 6.14
N GLN A 122 9.06 5.73 6.94
CA GLN A 122 8.67 7.10 7.29
C GLN A 122 8.51 7.97 6.05
N ARG A 123 9.44 7.91 5.09
CA ARG A 123 9.36 8.66 3.83
C ARG A 123 8.11 8.28 3.03
N LYS A 124 7.82 6.99 2.87
CA LYS A 124 6.61 6.54 2.15
C LYS A 124 5.32 7.00 2.82
N ILE A 125 5.22 6.87 4.14
CA ILE A 125 4.04 7.34 4.89
C ILE A 125 3.88 8.86 4.77
N SER A 126 4.99 9.61 4.89
CA SER A 126 4.96 11.07 4.77
C SER A 126 4.64 11.55 3.36
N SER A 127 5.10 10.85 2.32
CA SER A 127 4.85 11.25 0.92
C SER A 127 3.37 11.26 0.53
N ILE A 128 2.53 10.52 1.25
CA ILE A 128 1.07 10.53 1.08
C ILE A 128 0.35 11.38 2.13
N GLY A 129 1.10 12.17 2.92
CA GLY A 129 0.58 13.10 3.92
C GLY A 129 0.16 12.45 5.24
N LEU A 130 0.54 11.20 5.50
CA LEU A 130 0.37 10.57 6.81
C LEU A 130 1.58 10.90 7.70
N ARG A 131 1.32 11.05 9.00
CA ARG A 131 2.38 11.30 9.98
C ARG A 131 2.93 9.98 10.52
N PRO A 132 4.23 9.70 10.41
CA PRO A 132 4.84 8.55 11.08
C PRO A 132 4.67 8.62 12.61
N VAL A 133 4.35 7.49 13.22
CA VAL A 133 4.08 7.36 14.65
C VAL A 133 5.08 6.41 15.30
N ASN A 134 5.06 5.15 14.90
CA ASN A 134 5.99 4.10 15.29
C ASN A 134 5.92 2.95 14.29
N ASN A 135 6.87 2.03 14.37
CA ASN A 135 6.99 0.91 13.43
C ASN A 135 5.71 0.07 13.30
N ILE A 136 4.95 -0.13 14.37
CA ILE A 136 3.72 -0.96 14.32
C ILE A 136 2.59 -0.21 13.61
N VAL A 137 2.35 1.04 14.00
CA VAL A 137 1.29 1.87 13.39
C VAL A 137 1.61 2.13 11.91
N ASP A 138 2.86 2.43 11.62
CA ASP A 138 3.28 2.78 10.26
C ASP A 138 3.25 1.56 9.31
N ILE A 139 3.58 0.35 9.80
CA ILE A 139 3.39 -0.89 9.03
C ILE A 139 1.91 -1.11 8.70
N THR A 140 1.01 -0.90 9.67
CA THR A 140 -0.44 -1.06 9.38
C THR A 140 -0.93 -0.06 8.35
N ASN A 141 -0.48 1.19 8.41
CA ASN A 141 -0.78 2.21 7.41
C ASN A 141 -0.18 1.87 6.04
N TYR A 142 1.06 1.38 6.03
CA TYR A 142 1.74 0.97 4.79
C TYR A 142 1.01 -0.18 4.07
N VAL A 143 0.55 -1.18 4.82
CA VAL A 143 -0.16 -2.35 4.27
C VAL A 143 -1.59 -1.99 3.86
N LEU A 144 -2.21 -1.01 4.52
CA LEU A 144 -3.55 -0.52 4.17
C LEU A 144 -3.55 0.18 2.80
N MET A 145 -2.46 0.89 2.48
CA MET A 145 -2.30 1.63 1.22
C MET A 145 -1.77 0.75 0.10
#